data_796533c1f7e2534596674d63618835bf
#
_entry.id   796533c1f7e2534596674d63618835bf
#
_cell.length_a   1.000
_cell.length_b   1.000
_cell.length_c   1.000
_cell.angle_alpha   90.00
_cell.angle_beta   90.00
_cell.angle_gamma   90.00
#
_symmetry.space_group_name_H-M   'P 1'
#
loop_
_entity.id
_entity.type
_entity.pdbx_description
1 polymer ?
#
loop_
_entity_poly.entity_id
_entity_poly.type
_entity_poly.pdbx_seq_one_letter_code
_entity_poly.pdbx_strand_id
1 'polypeptide(L)'
;MHRENYMNALREDIVDTITTHLTPMAQRYGYSDIPLETNVKWRPMVLVIGNYSSGKSSLINEFLGAKIQDTGQAPTDDSFTVLTYDDSVPETEGIQVVEQRDGKSLLNDPEYPFSTLRKHGQRFAAHFQLKRINSPFLKNLAIIDTPGMLDSISEMDRGYDYQEVLGDLAQKAGLVLVLFDAHKAGTVREAYKSIRETLTAHTSEDRIIFVLNRIDECTTFNDLLRVYGTLCWNLSQITGRKDIPMIRMTYSSNASAINKNPATQPPFLPLLENQREDLKQTILKTPLRRLDHLATYLEIHGERLAHYIEALQAFALEFQNFRIKKMVIGLLISLLGGGLIAFTLMMLAGMADPTTLLSVGGIGAGLIMTLWLAFFQKKLEQKFRTTRLEDLDTLTPVTDQTRKDSWGAIRDLVYQHLKNNKGDYTLYELKLDRFDIRQVNENGTQKIREALSEFRSMSKDDLEEWEKNSVAREAYKKEKKKKKEMAEAELLTGTIRHLY
;
A
#
# COMPACT_ATOMS: atom_id res chain seq x y z
N MET A 1 1.56 -10.21 -26.52
CA MET A 1 1.03 -11.48 -25.98
C MET A 1 2.06 -12.11 -25.05
N HIS A 2 3.21 -12.65 -25.52
CA HIS A 2 4.22 -13.31 -24.66
C HIS A 2 4.75 -12.42 -23.50
N ARG A 3 4.97 -11.15 -23.77
CA ARG A 3 5.45 -10.19 -22.76
C ARG A 3 4.41 -9.88 -21.67
N GLU A 4 3.14 -9.89 -22.04
CA GLU A 4 2.02 -9.73 -21.07
C GLU A 4 1.87 -10.97 -20.18
N ASN A 5 2.01 -12.17 -20.75
CA ASN A 5 1.92 -13.40 -20.00
C ASN A 5 3.02 -13.53 -18.95
N TYR A 6 4.26 -13.13 -19.30
CA TYR A 6 5.37 -13.07 -18.33
C TYR A 6 5.10 -12.08 -17.20
N MET A 7 4.62 -10.87 -17.54
CA MET A 7 4.27 -9.85 -16.55
C MET A 7 3.16 -10.31 -15.60
N ASN A 8 2.14 -10.97 -16.14
CA ASN A 8 1.03 -11.48 -15.34
C ASN A 8 1.51 -12.60 -14.41
N ALA A 9 2.35 -13.52 -14.89
CA ALA A 9 2.94 -14.58 -14.08
C ALA A 9 3.79 -14.02 -12.93
N LEU A 10 4.64 -13.03 -13.22
CA LEU A 10 5.46 -12.38 -12.19
C LEU A 10 4.61 -11.61 -11.17
N ARG A 11 3.55 -10.96 -11.64
CA ARG A 11 2.57 -10.30 -10.75
C ARG A 11 1.86 -11.31 -9.86
N GLU A 12 1.45 -12.45 -10.40
CA GLU A 12 0.82 -13.53 -9.64
C GLU A 12 1.77 -14.09 -8.57
N ASP A 13 3.05 -14.30 -8.89
CA ASP A 13 4.05 -14.75 -7.92
C ASP A 13 4.24 -13.74 -6.77
N ILE A 14 4.24 -12.43 -7.07
CA ILE A 14 4.31 -11.37 -6.04
C ILE A 14 3.05 -11.40 -5.16
N VAL A 15 1.87 -11.46 -5.79
CA VAL A 15 0.58 -11.52 -5.07
C VAL A 15 0.49 -12.76 -4.21
N ASP A 16 0.91 -13.91 -4.73
CA ASP A 16 0.91 -15.18 -3.98
C ASP A 16 1.84 -15.10 -2.76
N THR A 17 3.03 -14.54 -2.93
CA THR A 17 3.97 -14.32 -1.83
C THR A 17 3.37 -13.43 -0.73
N ILE A 18 2.69 -12.34 -1.10
CA ILE A 18 2.04 -11.44 -0.15
C ILE A 18 0.86 -12.15 0.54
N THR A 19 0.02 -12.85 -0.23
CA THR A 19 -1.18 -13.52 0.27
C THR A 19 -0.85 -14.69 1.21
N THR A 20 0.19 -15.47 0.85
CA THR A 20 0.54 -16.71 1.57
C THR A 20 1.38 -16.43 2.81
N HIS A 21 2.29 -15.45 2.75
CA HIS A 21 3.28 -15.23 3.81
C HIS A 21 3.04 -13.91 4.60
N LEU A 22 2.83 -12.77 3.93
CA LEU A 22 2.78 -11.49 4.64
C LEU A 22 1.41 -11.20 5.25
N THR A 23 0.34 -11.41 4.50
CA THR A 23 -1.03 -11.04 4.94
C THR A 23 -1.47 -11.79 6.20
N PRO A 24 -1.29 -13.14 6.31
CA PRO A 24 -1.69 -13.85 7.52
C PRO A 24 -0.97 -13.35 8.78
N MET A 25 0.31 -13.04 8.65
CA MET A 25 1.10 -12.51 9.76
C MET A 25 0.74 -11.06 10.08
N ALA A 26 0.52 -10.22 9.06
CA ALA A 26 0.08 -8.83 9.24
C ALA A 26 -1.25 -8.74 9.99
N GLN A 27 -2.20 -9.60 9.66
CA GLN A 27 -3.50 -9.67 10.33
C GLN A 27 -3.39 -10.28 11.74
N ARG A 28 -2.64 -11.37 11.89
CA ARG A 28 -2.42 -12.06 13.19
C ARG A 28 -1.87 -11.11 14.25
N TYR A 29 -0.93 -10.27 13.88
CA TYR A 29 -0.28 -9.33 14.80
C TYR A 29 -0.91 -7.93 14.80
N GLY A 30 -2.00 -7.69 14.04
CA GLY A 30 -2.67 -6.39 13.99
C GLY A 30 -1.82 -5.29 13.34
N TYR A 31 -0.90 -5.67 12.46
CA TYR A 31 -0.13 -4.72 11.64
C TYR A 31 -1.02 -4.05 10.59
N SER A 32 -1.98 -4.78 10.04
CA SER A 32 -2.97 -4.27 9.10
C SER A 32 -4.29 -5.03 9.25
N ASP A 33 -5.40 -4.29 9.36
CA ASP A 33 -6.75 -4.88 9.39
C ASP A 33 -7.21 -5.32 8.00
N ILE A 34 -6.60 -4.75 6.95
CA ILE A 34 -6.92 -5.01 5.55
C ILE A 34 -5.85 -5.93 4.97
N PRO A 35 -6.23 -6.96 4.20
CA PRO A 35 -5.26 -7.80 3.51
C PRO A 35 -4.29 -6.97 2.66
N LEU A 36 -2.99 -7.20 2.82
CA LEU A 36 -1.96 -6.42 2.14
C LEU A 36 -2.05 -6.55 0.62
N GLU A 37 -2.50 -7.71 0.12
CA GLU A 37 -2.69 -7.97 -1.30
C GLU A 37 -3.82 -7.16 -1.94
N THR A 38 -4.75 -6.60 -1.18
CA THR A 38 -5.86 -5.78 -1.73
C THR A 38 -5.32 -4.62 -2.56
N ASN A 39 -4.25 -3.96 -2.09
CA ASN A 39 -3.59 -2.90 -2.81
C ASN A 39 -2.81 -3.37 -4.06
N VAL A 40 -2.48 -4.66 -4.10
CA VAL A 40 -1.62 -5.28 -5.12
C VAL A 40 -2.43 -5.98 -6.20
N LYS A 41 -3.52 -6.64 -5.83
CA LYS A 41 -4.39 -7.41 -6.76
C LYS A 41 -5.08 -6.52 -7.79
N TRP A 42 -5.36 -5.27 -7.44
CA TRP A 42 -6.11 -4.40 -8.34
C TRP A 42 -5.24 -3.88 -9.51
N ARG A 43 -5.89 -3.38 -10.55
CA ARG A 43 -5.21 -2.88 -11.77
C ARG A 43 -4.33 -1.67 -11.47
N PRO A 44 -3.22 -1.46 -12.20
CA PRO A 44 -2.45 -0.22 -12.13
C PRO A 44 -3.33 0.99 -12.40
N MET A 45 -3.20 2.02 -11.60
CA MET A 45 -3.99 3.25 -11.72
C MET A 45 -3.16 4.36 -12.32
N VAL A 46 -3.77 5.13 -13.21
CA VAL A 46 -3.24 6.38 -13.75
C VAL A 46 -4.10 7.52 -13.20
N LEU A 47 -3.52 8.38 -12.40
CA LEU A 47 -4.19 9.54 -11.83
C LEU A 47 -4.00 10.74 -12.76
N VAL A 48 -5.10 11.37 -13.17
CA VAL A 48 -5.10 12.52 -14.08
C VAL A 48 -5.50 13.78 -13.32
N ILE A 49 -4.56 14.70 -13.15
CA ILE A 49 -4.70 15.92 -12.37
C ILE A 49 -4.55 17.13 -13.30
N GLY A 50 -5.19 18.21 -12.98
CA GLY A 50 -5.01 19.48 -13.70
C GLY A 50 -6.11 20.48 -13.38
N ASN A 51 -5.84 21.73 -13.71
CA ASN A 51 -6.77 22.81 -13.49
C ASN A 51 -8.08 22.60 -14.27
N TYR A 52 -9.05 23.42 -13.89
CA TYR A 52 -10.29 23.50 -14.63
C TYR A 52 -10.02 23.82 -16.12
N SER A 53 -10.74 23.16 -17.02
CA SER A 53 -10.58 23.32 -18.47
C SER A 53 -9.21 22.95 -19.05
N SER A 54 -8.31 22.29 -18.32
CA SER A 54 -7.02 21.83 -18.86
C SER A 54 -7.15 20.69 -19.89
N GLY A 55 -8.35 20.20 -20.11
CA GLY A 55 -8.65 19.17 -21.12
C GLY A 55 -8.48 17.73 -20.62
N LYS A 56 -8.51 17.48 -19.30
CA LYS A 56 -8.42 16.12 -18.71
C LYS A 56 -9.43 15.15 -19.30
N SER A 57 -10.72 15.44 -19.12
CA SER A 57 -11.82 14.58 -19.57
C SER A 57 -11.85 14.42 -21.09
N SER A 58 -11.43 15.45 -21.85
CA SER A 58 -11.29 15.37 -23.31
C SER A 58 -10.15 14.42 -23.72
N LEU A 59 -9.01 14.48 -23.03
CA LEU A 59 -7.88 13.57 -23.24
C LEU A 59 -8.27 12.12 -22.93
N ILE A 60 -8.96 11.92 -21.81
CA ILE A 60 -9.45 10.60 -21.39
C ILE A 60 -10.44 10.04 -22.43
N ASN A 61 -11.43 10.81 -22.84
CA ASN A 61 -12.40 10.39 -23.85
C ASN A 61 -11.74 9.98 -25.16
N GLU A 62 -10.72 10.71 -25.60
CA GLU A 62 -9.99 10.38 -26.82
C GLU A 62 -9.21 9.05 -26.66
N PHE A 63 -8.57 8.81 -25.52
CA PHE A 63 -7.89 7.55 -25.27
C PHE A 63 -8.86 6.37 -25.13
N LEU A 64 -10.03 6.60 -24.57
CA LEU A 64 -11.09 5.59 -24.49
C LEU A 64 -11.71 5.28 -25.85
N GLY A 65 -11.68 6.23 -26.80
CA GLY A 65 -12.31 6.11 -28.09
C GLY A 65 -13.81 6.46 -28.10
N ALA A 66 -14.35 6.98 -27.00
CA ALA A 66 -15.76 7.37 -26.86
C ALA A 66 -15.94 8.53 -25.86
N LYS A 67 -17.05 9.26 -25.98
CA LYS A 67 -17.42 10.34 -25.08
C LYS A 67 -18.07 9.77 -23.81
N ILE A 68 -17.26 9.42 -22.82
CA ILE A 68 -17.67 8.80 -21.55
C ILE A 68 -17.73 9.82 -20.42
N GLN A 69 -16.75 10.72 -20.36
CA GLN A 69 -16.69 11.80 -19.38
C GLN A 69 -17.30 13.07 -19.95
N ASP A 70 -18.08 13.77 -19.13
CA ASP A 70 -18.64 15.05 -19.53
C ASP A 70 -17.54 16.07 -19.76
N THR A 71 -17.67 16.80 -20.88
CA THR A 71 -16.72 17.84 -21.28
C THR A 71 -17.46 19.15 -21.42
N GLY A 72 -16.99 20.21 -20.77
CA GLY A 72 -17.58 21.54 -20.85
C GLY A 72 -16.62 22.63 -20.38
N GLN A 73 -16.98 23.89 -20.64
CA GLN A 73 -16.24 25.05 -20.10
C GLN A 73 -16.69 25.42 -18.69
N ALA A 74 -17.89 25.00 -18.27
CA ALA A 74 -18.40 25.11 -16.89
C ALA A 74 -18.00 23.88 -16.08
N PRO A 75 -18.04 23.96 -14.72
CA PRO A 75 -17.87 22.78 -13.85
C PRO A 75 -18.91 21.70 -14.21
N THR A 76 -18.49 20.68 -14.96
CA THR A 76 -19.39 19.64 -15.46
C THR A 76 -19.43 18.43 -14.55
N ASP A 77 -18.32 18.11 -13.90
CA ASP A 77 -18.23 17.00 -12.94
C ASP A 77 -17.26 17.38 -11.82
N ASP A 78 -17.73 17.42 -10.60
CA ASP A 78 -16.92 17.69 -9.39
C ASP A 78 -16.60 16.39 -8.64
N SER A 79 -16.69 15.25 -9.33
CA SER A 79 -16.46 13.92 -8.77
C SER A 79 -15.13 13.33 -9.20
N PHE A 80 -14.48 12.62 -8.29
CA PHE A 80 -13.41 11.70 -8.64
C PHE A 80 -14.02 10.48 -9.31
N THR A 81 -13.69 10.22 -10.57
CA THR A 81 -14.24 9.12 -11.33
C THR A 81 -13.17 8.09 -11.66
N VAL A 82 -13.34 6.87 -11.16
CA VAL A 82 -12.49 5.73 -11.48
C VAL A 82 -13.04 5.04 -12.72
N LEU A 83 -12.25 4.96 -13.78
CA LEU A 83 -12.59 4.32 -15.05
C LEU A 83 -11.83 2.99 -15.13
N THR A 84 -12.53 1.88 -15.29
CA THR A 84 -11.94 0.53 -15.37
C THR A 84 -12.60 -0.31 -16.43
N TYR A 85 -11.95 -1.40 -16.83
CA TYR A 85 -12.41 -2.27 -17.91
C TYR A 85 -13.53 -3.23 -17.44
N ASP A 86 -14.47 -3.45 -18.33
CA ASP A 86 -15.48 -4.50 -18.27
C ASP A 86 -15.53 -5.30 -19.57
N ASP A 87 -15.61 -6.59 -19.48
CA ASP A 87 -15.64 -7.54 -20.61
C ASP A 87 -17.02 -8.14 -20.88
N SER A 88 -18.05 -7.78 -20.11
CA SER A 88 -19.40 -8.32 -20.26
C SER A 88 -20.09 -7.88 -21.55
N VAL A 89 -19.69 -6.75 -22.12
CA VAL A 89 -20.20 -6.22 -23.38
C VAL A 89 -19.07 -6.19 -24.42
N PRO A 90 -19.23 -6.84 -25.60
CA PRO A 90 -18.21 -6.87 -26.61
C PRO A 90 -17.99 -5.47 -27.26
N GLU A 91 -16.76 -5.19 -27.65
CA GLU A 91 -16.35 -3.91 -28.28
C GLU A 91 -17.12 -3.63 -29.58
N THR A 92 -17.66 -4.67 -30.25
CA THR A 92 -18.44 -4.56 -31.49
C THR A 92 -19.77 -3.81 -31.31
N GLU A 93 -20.29 -3.72 -30.09
CA GLU A 93 -21.51 -2.95 -29.75
C GLU A 93 -21.22 -1.47 -29.50
N GLY A 94 -19.97 -1.05 -29.65
CA GLY A 94 -19.50 0.29 -29.34
C GLY A 94 -19.01 0.43 -27.90
N ILE A 95 -18.20 1.47 -27.67
CA ILE A 95 -17.63 1.73 -26.35
C ILE A 95 -18.64 2.50 -25.51
N GLN A 96 -19.01 1.94 -24.36
CA GLN A 96 -20.03 2.48 -23.47
C GLN A 96 -19.75 2.16 -21.98
N VAL A 97 -20.46 2.87 -21.11
CA VAL A 97 -20.47 2.55 -19.68
C VAL A 97 -21.35 1.34 -19.46
N VAL A 98 -20.80 0.27 -18.94
CA VAL A 98 -21.48 -1.00 -18.68
C VAL A 98 -22.08 -0.98 -17.26
N GLU A 99 -21.34 -0.49 -16.29
CA GLU A 99 -21.74 -0.40 -14.89
C GLU A 99 -21.24 0.90 -14.26
N GLN A 100 -22.05 1.47 -13.38
CA GLN A 100 -21.66 2.61 -12.55
C GLN A 100 -21.92 2.30 -11.09
N ARG A 101 -20.94 2.57 -10.23
CA ARG A 101 -21.04 2.40 -8.77
C ARG A 101 -20.80 3.70 -8.05
N ASP A 102 -21.57 3.93 -7.01
CA ASP A 102 -21.39 5.07 -6.11
C ASP A 102 -20.17 4.90 -5.18
N GLY A 103 -19.65 6.01 -4.67
CA GLY A 103 -18.48 5.99 -3.81
C GLY A 103 -18.72 5.31 -2.47
N LYS A 104 -19.95 5.34 -1.93
CA LYS A 104 -20.25 4.67 -0.67
C LYS A 104 -20.11 3.15 -0.81
N SER A 105 -20.65 2.59 -1.87
CA SER A 105 -20.48 1.17 -2.19
C SER A 105 -19.00 0.84 -2.47
N LEU A 106 -18.33 1.67 -3.27
CA LEU A 106 -16.94 1.48 -3.67
C LEU A 106 -15.95 1.51 -2.50
N LEU A 107 -16.16 2.40 -1.53
CA LEU A 107 -15.32 2.51 -0.34
C LEU A 107 -15.50 1.34 0.63
N ASN A 108 -16.63 0.65 0.58
CA ASN A 108 -16.95 -0.49 1.45
C ASN A 108 -16.65 -1.85 0.81
N ASP A 109 -16.41 -1.90 -0.48
CA ASP A 109 -16.11 -3.13 -1.20
C ASP A 109 -14.63 -3.52 -1.05
N PRO A 110 -14.33 -4.70 -0.47
CA PRO A 110 -12.96 -5.17 -0.28
C PRO A 110 -12.25 -5.54 -1.59
N GLU A 111 -12.96 -5.68 -2.71
CA GLU A 111 -12.34 -5.91 -4.02
C GLU A 111 -11.55 -4.70 -4.53
N TYR A 112 -11.87 -3.51 -4.03
CA TYR A 112 -11.24 -2.27 -4.48
C TYR A 112 -10.27 -1.70 -3.43
N PRO A 113 -9.15 -1.09 -3.86
CA PRO A 113 -8.12 -0.58 -2.95
C PRO A 113 -8.47 0.80 -2.35
N PHE A 114 -9.76 1.11 -2.18
CA PHE A 114 -10.23 2.44 -1.79
C PHE A 114 -10.74 2.52 -0.35
N SER A 115 -10.73 1.43 0.40
CA SER A 115 -11.22 1.39 1.78
C SER A 115 -10.52 2.38 2.73
N THR A 116 -9.24 2.68 2.50
CA THR A 116 -8.47 3.69 3.26
C THR A 116 -8.99 5.11 3.06
N LEU A 117 -9.70 5.38 1.97
CA LEU A 117 -10.28 6.70 1.68
C LEU A 117 -11.56 7.00 2.49
N ARG A 118 -12.09 6.03 3.25
CA ARG A 118 -13.24 6.26 4.16
C ARG A 118 -12.98 7.38 5.17
N LYS A 119 -11.72 7.62 5.53
CA LYS A 119 -11.33 8.69 6.46
C LYS A 119 -11.77 10.08 6.01
N HIS A 120 -11.95 10.31 4.70
CA HIS A 120 -12.40 11.59 4.12
C HIS A 120 -13.91 11.86 4.26
N GLY A 121 -14.66 10.91 4.80
CA GLY A 121 -16.04 11.10 5.22
C GLY A 121 -17.10 10.99 4.11
N GLN A 122 -18.35 11.25 4.48
CA GLN A 122 -19.51 11.03 3.62
C GLN A 122 -19.59 12.01 2.43
N ARG A 123 -19.08 13.23 2.60
CA ARG A 123 -19.06 14.22 1.52
C ARG A 123 -18.13 13.79 0.39
N PHE A 124 -16.95 13.28 0.72
CA PHE A 124 -16.07 12.69 -0.28
C PHE A 124 -16.75 11.48 -0.96
N ALA A 125 -17.37 10.59 -0.20
CA ALA A 125 -18.07 9.43 -0.76
C ALA A 125 -19.15 9.82 -1.79
N ALA A 126 -19.83 10.94 -1.60
CA ALA A 126 -20.81 11.45 -2.57
C ALA A 126 -20.18 11.99 -3.86
N HIS A 127 -18.91 12.38 -3.83
CA HIS A 127 -18.13 12.89 -4.97
C HIS A 127 -17.09 11.86 -5.47
N PHE A 128 -17.33 10.59 -5.19
CA PHE A 128 -16.48 9.49 -5.64
C PHE A 128 -17.33 8.45 -6.36
N GLN A 129 -16.90 7.98 -7.52
CA GLN A 129 -17.64 7.03 -8.33
C GLN A 129 -16.71 6.14 -9.17
N LEU A 130 -17.25 5.02 -9.62
CA LEU A 130 -16.57 4.12 -10.54
C LEU A 130 -17.48 3.87 -11.76
N LYS A 131 -16.89 3.92 -12.95
CA LYS A 131 -17.52 3.53 -14.21
C LYS A 131 -16.74 2.37 -14.82
N ARG A 132 -17.41 1.26 -15.10
CA ARG A 132 -16.86 0.13 -15.84
C ARG A 132 -17.18 0.29 -17.33
N ILE A 133 -16.18 0.18 -18.19
CA ILE A 133 -16.26 0.53 -19.59
C ILE A 133 -15.63 -0.58 -20.42
N ASN A 134 -16.24 -0.97 -21.53
CA ASN A 134 -15.73 -1.96 -22.46
C ASN A 134 -14.63 -1.46 -23.41
N SER A 135 -13.88 -0.41 -23.02
CA SER A 135 -12.79 0.12 -23.84
C SER A 135 -11.52 -0.72 -23.72
N PRO A 136 -10.93 -1.19 -24.83
CA PRO A 136 -9.69 -1.98 -24.82
C PRO A 136 -8.50 -1.26 -24.21
N PHE A 137 -8.54 0.08 -24.21
CA PHE A 137 -7.51 0.90 -23.56
C PHE A 137 -7.37 0.62 -22.06
N LEU A 138 -8.46 0.21 -21.40
CA LEU A 138 -8.52 -0.04 -19.95
C LEU A 138 -8.25 -1.50 -19.56
N LYS A 139 -7.95 -2.40 -20.50
CA LYS A 139 -7.79 -3.84 -20.20
C LYS A 139 -6.85 -4.13 -19.02
N ASN A 140 -5.70 -3.44 -18.99
CA ASN A 140 -4.63 -3.69 -18.02
C ASN A 140 -4.37 -2.52 -17.06
N LEU A 141 -5.20 -1.49 -17.08
CA LEU A 141 -5.07 -0.30 -16.24
C LEU A 141 -6.43 0.27 -15.87
N ALA A 142 -6.43 1.17 -14.90
CA ALA A 142 -7.57 2.04 -14.60
C ALA A 142 -7.12 3.50 -14.63
N ILE A 143 -8.04 4.40 -14.95
CA ILE A 143 -7.79 5.85 -14.93
C ILE A 143 -8.64 6.46 -13.81
N ILE A 144 -8.07 7.39 -13.08
CA ILE A 144 -8.78 8.22 -12.14
C ILE A 144 -8.82 9.65 -12.71
N ASP A 145 -9.99 10.07 -13.16
CA ASP A 145 -10.27 11.46 -13.51
C ASP A 145 -10.57 12.23 -12.24
N THR A 146 -9.89 13.37 -12.04
CA THR A 146 -10.08 14.19 -10.84
C THR A 146 -10.88 15.44 -11.18
N PRO A 147 -11.64 15.97 -10.19
CA PRO A 147 -12.19 17.31 -10.31
C PRO A 147 -11.09 18.31 -10.66
N GLY A 148 -11.43 19.36 -11.41
CA GLY A 148 -10.48 20.44 -11.66
C GLY A 148 -9.98 21.06 -10.36
N MET A 149 -8.70 21.36 -10.27
CA MET A 149 -8.17 22.14 -9.16
C MET A 149 -8.77 23.55 -9.25
N LEU A 150 -9.32 24.01 -8.13
CA LEU A 150 -9.91 25.33 -7.96
C LEU A 150 -8.96 26.22 -7.15
N ASP A 151 -9.31 27.48 -7.03
CA ASP A 151 -8.65 28.38 -6.06
C ASP A 151 -8.94 27.88 -4.66
N SER A 152 -8.03 28.17 -3.72
CA SER A 152 -8.10 27.69 -2.34
C SER A 152 -9.43 27.99 -1.62
N ILE A 153 -10.13 29.08 -1.98
CA ILE A 153 -11.42 29.46 -1.42
C ILE A 153 -12.53 28.49 -1.88
N SER A 154 -12.56 28.17 -3.18
CA SER A 154 -13.57 27.28 -3.75
C SER A 154 -13.33 25.81 -3.38
N GLU A 155 -12.10 25.43 -3.04
CA GLU A 155 -11.79 24.09 -2.53
C GLU A 155 -12.36 23.85 -1.13
N MET A 156 -12.43 24.89 -0.27
CA MET A 156 -13.04 24.79 1.07
C MET A 156 -14.53 24.46 1.05
N ASP A 157 -15.25 24.86 0.00
CA ASP A 157 -16.70 24.62 -0.15
C ASP A 157 -17.05 23.17 -0.49
N ARG A 158 -16.08 22.34 -0.92
CA ARG A 158 -16.33 20.92 -1.21
C ARG A 158 -16.70 20.10 0.03
N GLY A 159 -16.28 20.56 1.22
CA GLY A 159 -16.60 19.92 2.50
C GLY A 159 -15.81 18.63 2.77
N TYR A 160 -14.69 18.43 2.06
CA TYR A 160 -13.62 17.45 2.30
C TYR A 160 -12.28 18.03 1.86
N ASP A 161 -11.19 17.55 2.44
CA ASP A 161 -9.84 17.99 2.07
C ASP A 161 -9.42 17.37 0.72
N TYR A 162 -9.58 18.15 -0.35
CA TYR A 162 -9.23 17.74 -1.71
C TYR A 162 -7.76 17.35 -1.85
N GLN A 163 -6.86 18.07 -1.16
CA GLN A 163 -5.42 17.85 -1.27
C GLN A 163 -5.01 16.54 -0.59
N GLU A 164 -5.58 16.26 0.58
CA GLU A 164 -5.33 14.99 1.28
C GLU A 164 -5.86 13.79 0.47
N VAL A 165 -7.06 13.90 -0.12
CA VAL A 165 -7.61 12.87 -1.03
C VAL A 165 -6.69 12.64 -2.21
N LEU A 166 -6.22 13.73 -2.82
CA LEU A 166 -5.32 13.67 -3.97
C LEU A 166 -3.99 13.00 -3.62
N GLY A 167 -3.42 13.28 -2.44
CA GLY A 167 -2.22 12.64 -1.92
C GLY A 167 -2.39 11.14 -1.74
N ASP A 168 -3.49 10.72 -1.13
CA ASP A 168 -3.80 9.30 -0.93
C ASP A 168 -3.99 8.55 -2.26
N LEU A 169 -4.63 9.18 -3.24
CA LEU A 169 -4.80 8.61 -4.58
C LEU A 169 -3.46 8.55 -5.33
N ALA A 170 -2.62 9.59 -5.20
CA ALA A 170 -1.30 9.64 -5.82
C ALA A 170 -0.36 8.55 -5.28
N GLN A 171 -0.44 8.23 -3.99
CA GLN A 171 0.31 7.09 -3.42
C GLN A 171 -0.07 5.75 -4.05
N LYS A 172 -1.35 5.58 -4.37
CA LYS A 172 -1.89 4.35 -4.97
C LYS A 172 -1.68 4.28 -6.48
N ALA A 173 -1.49 5.43 -7.13
CA ALA A 173 -1.31 5.52 -8.58
C ALA A 173 0.07 5.02 -9.01
N GLY A 174 0.11 4.23 -10.09
CA GLY A 174 1.34 3.82 -10.74
C GLY A 174 1.93 4.91 -11.64
N LEU A 175 1.09 5.87 -12.06
CA LEU A 175 1.45 7.02 -12.88
C LEU A 175 0.55 8.20 -12.55
N VAL A 176 1.12 9.40 -12.48
CA VAL A 176 0.40 10.65 -12.28
C VAL A 176 0.63 11.55 -13.49
N LEU A 177 -0.45 11.94 -14.16
CA LEU A 177 -0.42 12.91 -15.24
C LEU A 177 -0.87 14.26 -14.71
N VAL A 178 -0.03 15.27 -14.87
CA VAL A 178 -0.35 16.64 -14.48
C VAL A 178 -0.54 17.48 -15.73
N LEU A 179 -1.79 17.83 -16.04
CA LEU A 179 -2.17 18.58 -17.23
C LEU A 179 -2.21 20.08 -16.95
N PHE A 180 -1.53 20.82 -17.80
CA PHE A 180 -1.54 22.28 -17.85
C PHE A 180 -2.22 22.77 -19.11
N ASP A 181 -3.01 23.83 -18.97
CA ASP A 181 -3.61 24.54 -20.09
C ASP A 181 -2.63 25.59 -20.62
N ALA A 182 -2.30 25.51 -21.90
CA ALA A 182 -1.42 26.49 -22.54
C ALA A 182 -1.96 27.94 -22.43
N HIS A 183 -3.28 28.10 -22.38
CA HIS A 183 -3.92 29.41 -22.28
C HIS A 183 -3.87 30.01 -20.87
N LYS A 184 -3.65 29.18 -19.84
CA LYS A 184 -3.68 29.57 -18.42
C LYS A 184 -2.35 29.35 -17.71
N ALA A 185 -1.24 29.30 -18.42
CA ALA A 185 0.07 29.03 -17.84
C ALA A 185 0.50 30.00 -16.70
N GLY A 186 -0.09 31.19 -16.62
CA GLY A 186 0.16 32.15 -15.55
C GLY A 186 -0.57 31.89 -14.24
N THR A 187 -1.72 31.18 -14.26
CA THR A 187 -2.53 30.87 -13.06
C THR A 187 -2.07 29.62 -12.31
N VAL A 188 -1.00 29.04 -12.75
CA VAL A 188 -0.45 27.77 -12.29
C VAL A 188 0.09 27.85 -10.87
N ARG A 189 0.39 29.05 -10.36
CA ARG A 189 1.09 29.26 -9.08
C ARG A 189 0.34 28.71 -7.85
N GLU A 190 -0.99 28.75 -7.83
CA GLU A 190 -1.80 28.26 -6.70
C GLU A 190 -2.00 26.76 -6.74
N ALA A 191 -2.25 26.18 -7.93
CA ALA A 191 -2.25 24.75 -8.12
C ALA A 191 -0.90 24.08 -7.79
N TYR A 192 0.16 24.83 -7.88
CA TYR A 192 1.53 24.39 -7.58
C TYR A 192 1.81 24.12 -6.12
N LYS A 193 1.28 24.94 -5.23
CA LYS A 193 1.46 24.72 -3.79
C LYS A 193 0.89 23.33 -3.42
N SER A 194 -0.30 23.05 -3.93
CA SER A 194 -0.99 21.78 -3.79
C SER A 194 -0.16 20.61 -4.37
N ILE A 195 0.34 20.74 -5.58
CA ILE A 195 1.17 19.72 -6.23
C ILE A 195 2.47 19.48 -5.46
N ARG A 196 3.16 20.54 -5.02
CA ARG A 196 4.41 20.42 -4.27
C ARG A 196 4.23 19.74 -2.93
N GLU A 197 3.28 20.19 -2.13
CA GLU A 197 3.07 19.68 -0.78
C GLU A 197 2.49 18.25 -0.81
N THR A 198 1.67 17.95 -1.79
CA THR A 198 0.95 16.67 -1.87
C THR A 198 1.66 15.62 -2.71
N LEU A 199 2.12 15.95 -3.93
CA LEU A 199 2.70 14.96 -4.83
C LEU A 199 4.14 14.63 -4.50
N THR A 200 4.99 15.63 -4.20
CA THR A 200 6.40 15.37 -3.89
C THR A 200 6.60 14.63 -2.57
N ALA A 201 5.69 14.82 -1.61
CA ALA A 201 5.72 14.08 -0.35
C ALA A 201 5.27 12.61 -0.48
N HIS A 202 4.41 12.30 -1.47
CA HIS A 202 3.72 11.02 -1.57
C HIS A 202 4.02 10.22 -2.85
N THR A 203 4.73 10.80 -3.82
CA THR A 203 4.94 10.18 -5.12
C THR A 203 6.38 10.34 -5.58
N SER A 204 7.00 9.23 -6.04
CA SER A 204 8.32 9.29 -6.67
C SER A 204 8.23 10.07 -7.99
N GLU A 205 9.22 10.91 -8.29
CA GLU A 205 9.23 11.81 -9.45
C GLU A 205 9.20 11.09 -10.79
N ASP A 206 9.73 9.88 -10.86
CA ASP A 206 9.69 9.02 -12.05
C ASP A 206 8.28 8.59 -12.46
N ARG A 207 7.30 8.75 -11.55
CA ARG A 207 5.88 8.48 -11.77
C ARG A 207 5.07 9.69 -12.21
N ILE A 208 5.66 10.89 -12.23
CA ILE A 208 4.95 12.12 -12.60
C ILE A 208 5.31 12.51 -14.03
N ILE A 209 4.30 12.71 -14.85
CA ILE A 209 4.45 13.23 -16.21
C ILE A 209 3.73 14.57 -16.31
N PHE A 210 4.46 15.59 -16.73
CA PHE A 210 3.92 16.90 -16.99
C PHE A 210 3.48 17.03 -18.45
N VAL A 211 2.28 17.52 -18.68
CA VAL A 211 1.67 17.65 -20.00
C VAL A 211 1.19 19.09 -20.20
N LEU A 212 1.73 19.78 -21.19
CA LEU A 212 1.21 21.04 -21.69
C LEU A 212 0.22 20.72 -22.80
N ASN A 213 -1.07 20.81 -22.48
CA ASN A 213 -2.16 20.49 -23.40
C ASN A 213 -2.72 21.76 -24.04
N ARG A 214 -3.48 21.59 -25.13
CA ARG A 214 -4.13 22.68 -25.87
C ARG A 214 -3.14 23.70 -26.46
N ILE A 215 -1.98 23.23 -26.92
CA ILE A 215 -0.97 24.11 -27.58
C ILE A 215 -1.48 24.74 -28.87
N ASP A 216 -2.51 24.16 -29.47
CA ASP A 216 -3.24 24.66 -30.64
C ASP A 216 -4.02 25.96 -30.37
N GLU A 217 -4.22 26.33 -29.12
CA GLU A 217 -4.86 27.60 -28.75
C GLU A 217 -3.86 28.77 -28.66
N CYS A 218 -2.56 28.52 -28.68
CA CYS A 218 -1.56 29.57 -28.78
C CYS A 218 -1.62 30.21 -30.18
N THR A 219 -1.66 31.54 -30.24
CA THR A 219 -1.80 32.23 -31.54
C THR A 219 -0.49 32.26 -32.32
N THR A 220 0.64 32.37 -31.64
CA THR A 220 1.99 32.44 -32.23
C THR A 220 2.96 31.45 -31.57
N PHE A 221 4.01 31.11 -32.31
CA PHE A 221 5.10 30.30 -31.73
C PHE A 221 5.79 31.01 -30.55
N ASN A 222 5.90 32.34 -30.60
CA ASN A 222 6.45 33.12 -29.51
C ASN A 222 5.58 33.04 -28.26
N ASP A 223 4.26 32.98 -28.39
CA ASP A 223 3.36 32.81 -27.26
C ASP A 223 3.55 31.41 -26.63
N LEU A 224 3.65 30.37 -27.47
CA LEU A 224 3.94 29.02 -26.99
C LEU A 224 5.28 28.95 -26.23
N LEU A 225 6.33 29.61 -26.77
CA LEU A 225 7.64 29.64 -26.07
C LEU A 225 7.56 30.37 -24.71
N ARG A 226 6.79 31.46 -24.63
CA ARG A 226 6.57 32.17 -23.35
C ARG A 226 5.82 31.29 -22.35
N VAL A 227 4.76 30.63 -22.79
CA VAL A 227 3.97 29.70 -21.99
C VAL A 227 4.85 28.56 -21.50
N TYR A 228 5.60 27.93 -22.40
CA TYR A 228 6.51 26.83 -22.06
C TYR A 228 7.59 27.28 -21.07
N GLY A 229 8.24 28.41 -21.32
CA GLY A 229 9.25 28.99 -20.41
C GLY A 229 8.68 29.30 -19.03
N THR A 230 7.47 29.89 -18.97
CA THR A 230 6.78 30.15 -17.70
C THR A 230 6.47 28.85 -16.95
N LEU A 231 6.01 27.83 -17.64
CA LEU A 231 5.75 26.50 -17.07
C LEU A 231 7.03 25.87 -16.54
N CYS A 232 8.13 25.90 -17.32
CA CYS A 232 9.43 25.41 -16.89
C CYS A 232 9.93 26.11 -15.62
N TRP A 233 9.84 27.44 -15.58
CA TRP A 233 10.21 28.22 -14.42
C TRP A 233 9.39 27.84 -13.18
N ASN A 234 8.10 27.76 -13.34
CA ASN A 234 7.20 27.37 -12.27
C ASN A 234 7.50 25.95 -11.77
N LEU A 235 7.65 24.96 -12.66
CA LEU A 235 7.99 23.58 -12.29
C LEU A 235 9.32 23.49 -11.55
N SER A 236 10.34 24.23 -11.97
CA SER A 236 11.61 24.33 -11.25
C SER A 236 11.44 24.83 -9.81
N GLN A 237 10.60 25.84 -9.59
CA GLN A 237 10.31 26.35 -8.26
C GLN A 237 9.56 25.35 -7.37
N ILE A 238 8.72 24.50 -7.97
CA ILE A 238 7.91 23.51 -7.23
C ILE A 238 8.74 22.30 -6.84
N THR A 239 9.44 21.74 -7.82
CA THR A 239 10.26 20.54 -7.60
C THR A 239 11.51 20.87 -6.78
N GLY A 240 11.87 22.17 -6.66
CA GLY A 240 13.11 22.60 -6.04
C GLY A 240 14.36 22.18 -6.82
N ARG A 241 14.18 21.72 -8.07
CA ARG A 241 15.26 21.24 -8.93
C ARG A 241 15.77 22.34 -9.85
N LYS A 242 17.05 22.24 -10.16
CA LYS A 242 17.70 23.07 -11.18
C LYS A 242 17.41 22.55 -12.60
N ASP A 243 17.06 21.28 -12.72
CA ASP A 243 16.75 20.62 -13.99
C ASP A 243 15.29 20.85 -14.34
N ILE A 244 15.04 21.13 -15.61
CA ILE A 244 13.69 21.28 -16.13
C ILE A 244 13.15 19.88 -16.41
N PRO A 245 12.01 19.47 -15.79
CA PRO A 245 11.40 18.19 -16.09
C PRO A 245 10.91 18.16 -17.54
N MET A 246 10.91 16.97 -18.14
CA MET A 246 10.39 16.78 -19.49
C MET A 246 8.88 17.08 -19.50
N ILE A 247 8.47 18.06 -20.28
CA ILE A 247 7.08 18.46 -20.48
C ILE A 247 6.64 17.95 -21.85
N ARG A 248 5.56 17.17 -21.90
CA ARG A 248 4.98 16.70 -23.16
C ARG A 248 3.99 17.72 -23.68
N MET A 249 4.14 18.09 -24.96
CA MET A 249 3.24 19.00 -25.64
C MET A 249 2.17 18.24 -26.41
N THR A 250 0.90 18.55 -26.13
CA THR A 250 -0.23 17.83 -26.72
C THR A 250 -1.36 18.78 -27.17
N TYR A 251 -2.12 18.34 -28.17
CA TYR A 251 -3.36 18.98 -28.60
C TYR A 251 -4.32 17.94 -29.18
N SER A 252 -5.63 18.24 -29.20
CA SER A 252 -6.62 17.33 -29.76
C SER A 252 -6.78 17.58 -31.27
N SER A 253 -6.40 16.60 -32.07
CA SER A 253 -6.61 16.64 -33.52
C SER A 253 -8.10 16.73 -33.89
N ASN A 254 -8.97 16.11 -33.09
CA ASN A 254 -10.40 16.12 -33.29
C ASN A 254 -11.05 17.49 -32.98
N ALA A 255 -10.59 18.15 -31.91
CA ALA A 255 -11.08 19.47 -31.53
C ALA A 255 -10.62 20.53 -32.56
N SER A 256 -9.37 20.42 -33.02
CA SER A 256 -8.82 21.28 -34.07
C SER A 256 -9.50 21.06 -35.46
N ALA A 257 -9.97 19.83 -35.74
CA ALA A 257 -10.71 19.51 -36.96
C ALA A 257 -12.17 20.02 -36.96
N ILE A 258 -12.76 20.24 -35.77
CA ILE A 258 -14.10 20.83 -35.61
C ILE A 258 -14.06 22.33 -35.98
N ASN A 259 -12.96 23.02 -35.73
CA ASN A 259 -12.68 24.36 -36.23
C ASN A 259 -12.16 24.26 -37.67
N LYS A 260 -13.04 23.82 -38.58
CA LYS A 260 -12.79 23.43 -39.98
C LYS A 260 -12.21 24.51 -40.92
N ASN A 261 -11.61 25.55 -40.41
CA ASN A 261 -10.97 26.54 -41.22
C ASN A 261 -9.44 26.36 -41.13
N PRO A 262 -8.78 25.78 -42.17
CA PRO A 262 -7.30 25.64 -42.16
C PRO A 262 -6.57 26.97 -41.95
N ALA A 263 -7.24 28.08 -42.25
CA ALA A 263 -6.72 29.43 -42.05
C ALA A 263 -6.66 29.87 -40.58
N THR A 264 -7.29 29.15 -39.67
CA THR A 264 -7.29 29.46 -38.22
C THR A 264 -6.32 28.61 -37.41
N GLN A 265 -5.70 27.60 -38.01
CA GLN A 265 -4.66 26.82 -37.31
C GLN A 265 -3.37 27.64 -37.19
N PRO A 266 -2.74 27.64 -36.00
CA PRO A 266 -1.45 28.28 -35.82
C PRO A 266 -0.42 27.73 -36.81
N PRO A 267 0.33 28.58 -37.52
CA PRO A 267 1.25 28.18 -38.61
C PRO A 267 2.43 27.33 -38.08
N PHE A 268 2.68 27.32 -36.78
CA PHE A 268 3.75 26.54 -36.19
C PHE A 268 3.31 25.11 -35.81
N LEU A 269 2.01 24.82 -35.75
CA LEU A 269 1.50 23.52 -35.28
C LEU A 269 1.98 22.34 -36.15
N PRO A 270 2.06 22.43 -37.48
CA PRO A 270 2.62 21.36 -38.30
C PRO A 270 4.12 21.13 -38.12
N LEU A 271 4.83 22.08 -37.49
CA LEU A 271 6.27 21.98 -37.20
C LEU A 271 6.54 21.28 -35.88
N LEU A 272 5.52 21.10 -35.05
CA LEU A 272 5.62 20.46 -33.76
C LEU A 272 5.03 19.05 -33.80
N GLU A 273 5.78 18.10 -33.24
CA GLU A 273 5.27 16.77 -33.07
C GLU A 273 4.19 16.75 -31.99
N ASN A 274 3.00 16.21 -32.31
CA ASN A 274 1.97 15.98 -31.32
C ASN A 274 2.32 14.72 -30.48
N GLN A 275 2.83 14.94 -29.29
CA GLN A 275 3.29 13.87 -28.41
C GLN A 275 2.15 13.08 -27.73
N ARG A 276 0.93 13.16 -28.27
CA ARG A 276 -0.25 12.52 -27.69
C ARG A 276 -0.22 11.00 -27.81
N GLU A 277 0.24 10.48 -28.94
CA GLU A 277 0.39 9.04 -29.12
C GLU A 277 1.52 8.48 -28.23
N ASP A 278 2.64 9.20 -28.12
CA ASP A 278 3.71 8.81 -27.21
C ASP A 278 3.26 8.85 -25.73
N LEU A 279 2.42 9.82 -25.35
CA LEU A 279 1.78 9.86 -24.05
C LEU A 279 0.87 8.64 -23.84
N LYS A 280 0.04 8.28 -24.83
CA LYS A 280 -0.81 7.09 -24.81
C LYS A 280 0.00 5.80 -24.61
N GLN A 281 1.08 5.64 -25.37
CA GLN A 281 1.98 4.50 -25.24
C GLN A 281 2.67 4.46 -23.86
N THR A 282 3.01 5.62 -23.32
CA THR A 282 3.59 5.71 -21.98
C THR A 282 2.60 5.28 -20.89
N ILE A 283 1.32 5.65 -21.04
CA ILE A 283 0.23 5.21 -20.15
C ILE A 283 0.04 3.69 -20.25
N LEU A 284 0.02 3.13 -21.45
CA LEU A 284 -0.11 1.69 -21.67
C LEU A 284 1.08 0.88 -21.10
N LYS A 285 2.24 1.51 -20.87
CA LYS A 285 3.39 0.90 -20.21
C LYS A 285 3.33 0.99 -18.67
N THR A 286 2.32 1.64 -18.08
CA THR A 286 2.17 1.76 -16.62
C THR A 286 2.14 0.41 -15.89
N PRO A 287 1.53 -0.67 -16.42
CA PRO A 287 1.59 -1.99 -15.79
C PRO A 287 3.02 -2.50 -15.57
N LEU A 288 3.93 -2.23 -16.49
CA LEU A 288 5.36 -2.58 -16.36
C LEU A 288 6.04 -1.85 -15.20
N ARG A 289 5.82 -0.54 -15.11
CA ARG A 289 6.37 0.27 -14.01
C ARG A 289 5.83 -0.18 -12.67
N ARG A 290 4.57 -0.63 -12.64
CA ARG A 290 3.96 -1.12 -11.40
C ARG A 290 4.62 -2.38 -10.85
N LEU A 291 5.16 -3.27 -11.66
CA LEU A 291 5.87 -4.46 -11.17
C LEU A 291 7.07 -4.09 -10.28
N ASP A 292 7.82 -3.04 -10.66
CA ASP A 292 8.90 -2.51 -9.82
C ASP A 292 8.37 -2.00 -8.48
N HIS A 293 7.21 -1.31 -8.51
CA HIS A 293 6.57 -0.81 -7.30
C HIS A 293 6.02 -1.93 -6.43
N LEU A 294 5.51 -3.01 -7.03
CA LEU A 294 5.06 -4.19 -6.27
C LEU A 294 6.22 -4.90 -5.60
N ALA A 295 7.36 -5.03 -6.27
CA ALA A 295 8.58 -5.56 -5.67
C ALA A 295 9.05 -4.69 -4.49
N THR A 296 9.05 -3.37 -4.67
CA THR A 296 9.37 -2.41 -3.60
C THR A 296 8.33 -2.43 -2.47
N TYR A 297 7.05 -2.58 -2.79
CA TYR A 297 5.99 -2.73 -1.79
C TYR A 297 6.19 -3.97 -0.92
N LEU A 298 6.47 -5.11 -1.55
CA LEU A 298 6.79 -6.36 -0.87
C LEU A 298 8.01 -6.19 0.07
N GLU A 299 9.08 -5.56 -0.42
CA GLU A 299 10.29 -5.30 0.33
C GLU A 299 10.02 -4.41 1.55
N ILE A 300 9.37 -3.27 1.35
CA ILE A 300 9.09 -2.31 2.43
C ILE A 300 8.16 -2.92 3.49
N HIS A 301 7.05 -3.55 3.08
CA HIS A 301 6.12 -4.15 4.03
C HIS A 301 6.69 -5.39 4.71
N GLY A 302 7.45 -6.19 3.99
CA GLY A 302 8.16 -7.33 4.55
C GLY A 302 9.19 -6.91 5.60
N GLU A 303 10.00 -5.87 5.33
CA GLU A 303 10.98 -5.35 6.28
C GLU A 303 10.31 -4.71 7.51
N ARG A 304 9.26 -3.90 7.29
CA ARG A 304 8.48 -3.31 8.40
C ARG A 304 7.82 -4.36 9.27
N LEU A 305 7.24 -5.40 8.67
CA LEU A 305 6.60 -6.49 9.40
C LEU A 305 7.63 -7.34 10.17
N ALA A 306 8.79 -7.60 9.56
CA ALA A 306 9.91 -8.28 10.24
C ALA A 306 10.40 -7.47 11.45
N HIS A 307 10.55 -6.16 11.32
CA HIS A 307 10.96 -5.25 12.39
C HIS A 307 9.88 -5.14 13.48
N TYR A 308 8.60 -5.15 13.08
CA TYR A 308 7.46 -5.16 14.00
C TYR A 308 7.46 -6.43 14.87
N ILE A 309 7.60 -7.61 14.27
CA ILE A 309 7.67 -8.89 15.02
C ILE A 309 8.95 -8.96 15.87
N GLU A 310 10.05 -8.40 15.41
CA GLU A 310 11.29 -8.28 16.19
C GLU A 310 11.04 -7.47 17.48
N ALA A 311 10.34 -6.35 17.40
CA ALA A 311 9.99 -5.53 18.55
C ALA A 311 9.08 -6.28 19.54
N LEU A 312 8.06 -6.99 19.03
CA LEU A 312 7.19 -7.83 19.86
C LEU A 312 7.96 -8.96 20.53
N GLN A 313 8.87 -9.60 19.80
CA GLN A 313 9.73 -10.67 20.36
C GLN A 313 10.67 -10.14 21.45
N ALA A 314 11.31 -8.98 21.22
CA ALA A 314 12.17 -8.34 22.20
C ALA A 314 11.41 -8.04 23.49
N PHE A 315 10.22 -7.41 23.36
CA PHE A 315 9.35 -7.15 24.51
C PHE A 315 8.95 -8.43 25.25
N ALA A 316 8.52 -9.46 24.52
CA ALA A 316 8.10 -10.74 25.13
C ALA A 316 9.25 -11.43 25.88
N LEU A 317 10.48 -11.40 25.33
CA LEU A 317 11.68 -11.94 25.99
C LEU A 317 12.03 -11.17 27.27
N GLU A 318 12.01 -9.84 27.22
CA GLU A 318 12.27 -9.01 28.39
C GLU A 318 11.22 -9.21 29.46
N PHE A 319 9.94 -9.29 29.07
CA PHE A 319 8.83 -9.54 29.99
C PHE A 319 8.93 -10.91 30.64
N GLN A 320 9.26 -11.96 29.88
CA GLN A 320 9.47 -13.31 30.42
C GLN A 320 10.64 -13.34 31.39
N ASN A 321 11.78 -12.75 31.05
CA ASN A 321 12.95 -12.67 31.93
C ASN A 321 12.62 -11.91 33.21
N PHE A 322 11.88 -10.81 33.12
CA PHE A 322 11.42 -10.06 34.28
C PHE A 322 10.51 -10.93 35.19
N ARG A 323 9.54 -11.63 34.59
CA ARG A 323 8.62 -12.53 35.29
C ARG A 323 9.35 -13.63 36.03
N ILE A 324 10.30 -14.31 35.39
CA ILE A 324 11.13 -15.36 36.00
C ILE A 324 11.95 -14.80 37.18
N LYS A 325 12.66 -13.66 36.97
CA LYS A 325 13.44 -13.03 38.03
C LYS A 325 12.58 -12.69 39.27
N LYS A 326 11.37 -12.12 39.04
CA LYS A 326 10.45 -11.77 40.14
C LYS A 326 9.84 -12.99 40.81
N MET A 327 9.60 -14.07 40.06
CA MET A 327 9.13 -15.35 40.60
C MET A 327 10.20 -16.00 41.48
N VAL A 328 11.47 -16.00 41.10
CA VAL A 328 12.59 -16.48 41.88
C VAL A 328 12.74 -15.67 43.19
N ILE A 329 12.63 -14.33 43.10
CA ILE A 329 12.66 -13.47 44.30
C ILE A 329 11.49 -13.79 45.22
N GLY A 330 10.28 -14.00 44.70
CA GLY A 330 9.11 -14.42 45.48
C GLY A 330 9.31 -15.75 46.17
N LEU A 331 9.93 -16.72 45.48
CA LEU A 331 10.28 -18.01 46.04
C LEU A 331 11.25 -17.86 47.24
N LEU A 332 12.31 -17.06 47.06
CA LEU A 332 13.29 -16.82 48.15
C LEU A 332 12.63 -16.14 49.37
N ILE A 333 11.78 -15.13 49.15
CA ILE A 333 11.05 -14.44 50.20
C ILE A 333 10.10 -15.41 50.91
N SER A 334 9.42 -16.29 50.18
CA SER A 334 8.48 -17.27 50.78
C SER A 334 9.21 -18.32 51.60
N LEU A 335 10.36 -18.81 51.16
CA LEU A 335 11.19 -19.74 51.90
C LEU A 335 11.75 -19.11 53.19
N LEU A 336 12.26 -17.88 53.10
CA LEU A 336 12.74 -17.15 54.30
C LEU A 336 11.61 -16.87 55.30
N GLY A 337 10.44 -16.44 54.80
CA GLY A 337 9.25 -16.18 55.59
C GLY A 337 8.72 -17.45 56.28
N GLY A 338 8.64 -18.57 55.55
CA GLY A 338 8.27 -19.87 56.10
C GLY A 338 9.26 -20.37 57.16
N GLY A 339 10.57 -20.18 56.92
CA GLY A 339 11.61 -20.49 57.91
C GLY A 339 11.52 -19.63 59.15
N LEU A 340 11.20 -18.36 59.03
CA LEU A 340 11.01 -17.44 60.13
C LEU A 340 9.76 -17.80 60.98
N ILE A 341 8.68 -18.23 60.33
CA ILE A 341 7.47 -18.73 61.00
C ILE A 341 7.81 -20.01 61.82
N ALA A 342 8.52 -20.96 61.23
CA ALA A 342 8.96 -22.17 61.92
C ALA A 342 9.88 -21.86 63.11
N PHE A 343 10.83 -20.92 62.93
CA PHE A 343 11.72 -20.47 63.98
C PHE A 343 10.98 -19.78 65.13
N THR A 344 10.03 -18.94 64.89
CA THR A 344 9.22 -18.27 65.91
C THR A 344 8.36 -19.25 66.67
N LEU A 345 7.80 -20.27 66.05
CA LEU A 345 7.05 -21.34 66.69
C LEU A 345 7.96 -22.21 67.61
N MET A 346 9.16 -22.51 67.18
CA MET A 346 10.15 -23.21 67.95
C MET A 346 10.50 -22.44 69.25
N MET A 347 10.71 -21.14 69.15
CA MET A 347 11.12 -20.29 70.27
C MET A 347 9.96 -19.95 71.19
N LEU A 348 8.74 -19.71 70.72
CA LEU A 348 7.59 -19.27 71.54
C LEU A 348 6.78 -20.44 72.09
N ALA A 349 6.61 -21.53 71.32
CA ALA A 349 5.77 -22.67 71.68
C ALA A 349 6.56 -23.88 72.20
N GLY A 350 7.92 -23.83 72.24
CA GLY A 350 8.77 -24.93 72.65
C GLY A 350 8.64 -26.20 71.81
N MET A 351 8.07 -26.09 70.62
CA MET A 351 7.89 -27.22 69.71
C MET A 351 9.22 -27.57 69.03
N ALA A 352 9.80 -28.70 69.39
CA ALA A 352 11.08 -29.18 68.88
C ALA A 352 10.92 -30.34 67.88
N ASP A 353 9.68 -30.75 67.56
CA ASP A 353 9.45 -31.82 66.60
C ASP A 353 9.73 -31.36 65.14
N PRO A 354 10.72 -31.98 64.45
CA PRO A 354 11.14 -31.54 63.11
C PRO A 354 10.03 -31.66 62.08
N THR A 355 9.12 -32.62 62.23
CA THR A 355 8.03 -32.84 61.23
C THR A 355 6.95 -31.75 61.30
N THR A 356 6.61 -31.31 62.53
CA THR A 356 5.66 -30.20 62.73
C THR A 356 6.25 -28.86 62.34
N LEU A 357 7.51 -28.60 62.60
CA LEU A 357 8.21 -27.37 62.16
C LEU A 357 8.30 -27.27 60.63
N LEU A 358 8.60 -28.38 59.96
CA LEU A 358 8.70 -28.42 58.50
C LEU A 358 7.35 -28.25 57.81
N SER A 359 6.29 -28.88 58.40
CA SER A 359 4.93 -28.75 57.90
C SER A 359 4.38 -27.32 58.06
N VAL A 360 4.53 -26.69 59.19
CA VAL A 360 4.08 -25.32 59.45
C VAL A 360 4.89 -24.31 58.66
N GLY A 361 6.21 -24.47 58.58
CA GLY A 361 7.08 -23.65 57.75
C GLY A 361 6.74 -23.76 56.24
N GLY A 362 6.42 -24.97 55.78
CA GLY A 362 6.00 -25.23 54.39
C GLY A 362 4.64 -24.61 54.06
N ILE A 363 3.66 -24.72 54.95
CA ILE A 363 2.35 -24.07 54.79
C ILE A 363 2.50 -22.55 54.79
N GLY A 364 3.30 -21.98 55.69
CA GLY A 364 3.59 -20.56 55.77
C GLY A 364 4.28 -20.04 54.46
N ALA A 365 5.28 -20.78 54.01
CA ALA A 365 5.92 -20.46 52.72
C ALA A 365 4.94 -20.51 51.53
N GLY A 366 4.06 -21.53 51.50
CA GLY A 366 3.02 -21.66 50.46
C GLY A 366 2.04 -20.49 50.45
N LEU A 367 1.59 -20.05 51.66
CA LEU A 367 0.71 -18.88 51.77
C LEU A 367 1.39 -17.59 51.32
N ILE A 368 2.64 -17.37 51.70
CA ILE A 368 3.42 -16.19 51.27
C ILE A 368 3.60 -16.22 49.75
N MET A 369 3.91 -17.38 49.15
CA MET A 369 4.07 -17.53 47.71
C MET A 369 2.76 -17.26 46.93
N THR A 370 1.62 -17.74 47.45
CA THR A 370 0.32 -17.48 46.83
C THR A 370 -0.04 -16.00 46.89
N LEU A 371 0.21 -15.31 47.99
CA LEU A 371 0.04 -13.85 48.13
C LEU A 371 0.97 -13.11 47.20
N TRP A 372 2.22 -13.53 47.04
CA TRP A 372 3.17 -12.95 46.11
C TRP A 372 2.68 -13.05 44.69
N LEU A 373 2.26 -14.21 44.22
CA LEU A 373 1.75 -14.43 42.86
C LEU A 373 0.43 -13.68 42.61
N ALA A 374 -0.48 -13.66 43.58
CA ALA A 374 -1.80 -13.05 43.41
C ALA A 374 -1.76 -11.52 43.35
N PHE A 375 -0.94 -10.87 44.18
CA PHE A 375 -0.93 -9.41 44.34
C PHE A 375 0.35 -8.74 43.85
N PHE A 376 1.50 -9.16 44.39
CA PHE A 376 2.74 -8.43 44.13
C PHE A 376 3.26 -8.63 42.71
N GLN A 377 3.24 -9.85 42.22
CA GLN A 377 3.72 -10.14 40.87
C GLN A 377 2.89 -9.41 39.83
N LYS A 378 1.57 -9.45 39.93
CA LYS A 378 0.67 -8.74 38.98
C LYS A 378 0.93 -7.22 38.97
N LYS A 379 1.10 -6.61 40.15
CA LYS A 379 1.38 -5.17 40.27
C LYS A 379 2.74 -4.82 39.68
N LEU A 380 3.76 -5.65 39.86
CA LEU A 380 5.09 -5.46 39.28
C LEU A 380 5.08 -5.66 37.77
N GLU A 381 4.33 -6.63 37.25
CA GLU A 381 4.13 -6.85 35.81
C GLU A 381 3.44 -5.64 35.15
N GLN A 382 2.41 -5.09 35.77
CA GLN A 382 1.75 -3.87 35.28
C GLN A 382 2.72 -2.68 35.24
N LYS A 383 3.48 -2.47 36.31
CA LYS A 383 4.47 -1.38 36.38
C LYS A 383 5.56 -1.56 35.30
N PHE A 384 6.04 -2.79 35.09
CA PHE A 384 7.00 -3.07 34.04
C PHE A 384 6.45 -2.72 32.64
N ARG A 385 5.20 -3.13 32.35
CA ARG A 385 4.54 -2.82 31.07
C ARG A 385 4.43 -1.32 30.84
N THR A 386 3.97 -0.55 31.83
CA THR A 386 3.83 0.91 31.67
C THR A 386 5.19 1.58 31.43
N THR A 387 6.22 1.22 32.21
CA THR A 387 7.57 1.79 32.05
C THR A 387 8.17 1.44 30.68
N ARG A 388 7.97 0.18 30.19
CA ARG A 388 8.51 -0.23 28.89
C ARG A 388 7.74 0.37 27.70
N LEU A 389 6.45 0.66 27.88
CA LEU A 389 5.67 1.39 26.85
C LEU A 389 6.13 2.84 26.69
N GLU A 390 6.69 3.45 27.73
CA GLU A 390 7.29 4.79 27.64
C GLU A 390 8.65 4.78 26.92
N ASP A 391 9.37 3.66 26.97
CA ASP A 391 10.74 3.52 26.42
C ASP A 391 10.82 2.46 25.30
N LEU A 392 9.91 2.55 24.32
CA LEU A 392 9.84 1.61 23.20
C LEU A 392 11.07 1.65 22.28
N ASP A 393 11.70 2.81 22.18
CA ASP A 393 12.80 3.04 21.25
C ASP A 393 14.07 2.21 21.57
N THR A 394 14.11 1.61 22.75
CA THR A 394 15.20 0.71 23.18
C THR A 394 14.95 -0.76 22.85
N LEU A 395 13.75 -1.14 22.37
CA LEU A 395 13.41 -2.54 22.09
C LEU A 395 14.18 -3.13 20.90
N THR A 396 14.44 -2.32 19.89
CA THR A 396 15.16 -2.76 18.70
C THR A 396 16.31 -1.83 18.37
N PRO A 397 17.48 -2.36 17.97
CA PRO A 397 18.61 -1.54 17.60
C PRO A 397 18.30 -0.83 16.25
N VAL A 398 18.44 0.49 16.26
CA VAL A 398 18.33 1.33 15.05
C VAL A 398 19.76 1.58 14.53
N THR A 399 20.20 0.75 13.59
CA THR A 399 21.58 0.74 13.12
C THR A 399 21.81 1.64 11.90
N ASP A 400 20.81 1.82 11.07
CA ASP A 400 20.87 2.56 9.82
C ASP A 400 19.62 3.39 9.56
N GLN A 401 19.63 4.22 8.50
CA GLN A 401 18.50 5.09 8.17
C GLN A 401 17.26 4.30 7.78
N THR A 402 17.41 3.19 7.07
CA THR A 402 16.27 2.33 6.65
C THR A 402 15.54 1.77 7.87
N ARG A 403 16.28 1.29 8.87
CA ARG A 403 15.68 0.81 10.13
C ARG A 403 15.05 1.95 10.93
N LYS A 404 15.61 3.16 10.87
CA LYS A 404 15.01 4.34 11.52
C LYS A 404 13.67 4.70 10.88
N ASP A 405 13.60 4.70 9.55
CA ASP A 405 12.37 5.00 8.81
C ASP A 405 11.33 3.89 9.01
N SER A 406 11.76 2.63 9.03
CA SER A 406 10.93 1.48 9.37
C SER A 406 10.35 1.62 10.79
N TRP A 407 11.20 1.95 11.78
CA TRP A 407 10.76 2.15 13.17
C TRP A 407 9.76 3.28 13.30
N GLY A 408 10.01 4.42 12.67
CA GLY A 408 9.08 5.56 12.63
C GLY A 408 7.69 5.19 12.11
N ALA A 409 7.63 4.29 11.13
CA ALA A 409 6.37 3.83 10.54
C ALA A 409 5.59 2.82 11.41
N ILE A 410 6.29 2.02 12.23
CA ILE A 410 5.66 0.92 13.02
C ILE A 410 5.52 1.23 14.52
N ARG A 411 6.23 2.23 15.04
CA ARG A 411 6.31 2.55 16.48
C ARG A 411 4.94 2.69 17.14
N ASP A 412 4.05 3.43 16.53
CA ASP A 412 2.70 3.64 17.08
C ASP A 412 1.84 2.36 17.01
N LEU A 413 2.02 1.54 15.99
CA LEU A 413 1.37 0.24 15.89
C LEU A 413 1.85 -0.70 16.99
N VAL A 414 3.17 -0.76 17.24
CA VAL A 414 3.75 -1.53 18.35
C VAL A 414 3.18 -1.05 19.70
N TYR A 415 3.14 0.27 19.91
CA TYR A 415 2.58 0.85 21.13
C TYR A 415 1.13 0.43 21.36
N GLN A 416 0.27 0.61 20.34
CA GLN A 416 -1.14 0.25 20.44
C GLN A 416 -1.34 -1.24 20.64
N HIS A 417 -0.57 -2.06 19.96
CA HIS A 417 -0.65 -3.50 20.07
C HIS A 417 -0.28 -3.98 21.48
N LEU A 418 0.87 -3.53 22.02
CA LEU A 418 1.33 -3.87 23.36
C LEU A 418 0.43 -3.33 24.48
N LYS A 419 -0.25 -2.19 24.22
CA LYS A 419 -1.23 -1.62 25.16
C LYS A 419 -2.53 -2.40 25.19
N ASN A 420 -3.04 -2.83 24.03
CA ASN A 420 -4.34 -3.47 23.89
C ASN A 420 -4.27 -4.99 24.13
N ASN A 421 -3.20 -5.63 23.70
CA ASN A 421 -3.02 -7.07 23.83
C ASN A 421 -2.22 -7.44 25.06
N LYS A 422 -2.74 -8.38 25.83
CA LYS A 422 -2.11 -8.90 27.06
C LYS A 422 -0.95 -9.86 26.81
N GLY A 423 -0.47 -9.99 25.55
CA GLY A 423 0.69 -10.83 25.22
C GLY A 423 0.34 -12.30 25.04
N ASP A 424 -0.70 -12.59 24.29
CA ASP A 424 -1.20 -13.94 24.03
C ASP A 424 -0.36 -14.75 23.01
N TYR A 425 0.85 -14.28 22.68
CA TYR A 425 1.75 -14.99 21.75
C TYR A 425 2.80 -15.79 22.49
N THR A 426 3.03 -17.00 22.01
CA THR A 426 4.18 -17.78 22.48
C THR A 426 5.45 -17.25 21.81
N LEU A 427 6.55 -17.21 22.56
CA LEU A 427 7.86 -16.83 22.02
C LEU A 427 8.31 -17.73 20.87
N TYR A 428 7.81 -18.95 20.84
CA TYR A 428 8.10 -19.91 19.78
C TYR A 428 7.44 -19.50 18.45
N GLU A 429 6.17 -19.10 18.48
CA GLU A 429 5.44 -18.61 17.30
C GLU A 429 6.10 -17.33 16.74
N LEU A 430 6.43 -16.36 17.60
CA LEU A 430 7.11 -15.14 17.18
C LEU A 430 8.47 -15.42 16.52
N LYS A 431 9.21 -16.43 16.98
CA LYS A 431 10.49 -16.84 16.36
C LYS A 431 10.29 -17.47 14.98
N LEU A 432 9.30 -18.34 14.84
CA LEU A 432 8.98 -18.97 13.56
C LEU A 432 8.53 -17.95 12.53
N ASP A 433 7.56 -17.12 12.88
CA ASP A 433 7.00 -16.11 12.00
C ASP A 433 8.08 -15.08 11.58
N ARG A 434 8.97 -14.71 12.50
CA ARG A 434 10.13 -13.86 12.17
C ARG A 434 11.07 -14.53 11.17
N PHE A 435 11.33 -15.82 11.33
CA PHE A 435 12.18 -16.56 10.41
C PHE A 435 11.56 -16.66 9.02
N ASP A 436 10.27 -16.95 8.93
CA ASP A 436 9.54 -17.07 7.67
C ASP A 436 9.51 -15.73 6.91
N ILE A 437 9.22 -14.62 7.58
CA ILE A 437 9.25 -13.30 6.94
C ILE A 437 10.65 -12.94 6.46
N ARG A 438 11.67 -13.25 7.24
CA ARG A 438 13.05 -12.98 6.85
C ARG A 438 13.46 -13.79 5.61
N GLN A 439 13.04 -15.04 5.51
CA GLN A 439 13.23 -15.85 4.30
C GLN A 439 12.50 -15.26 3.09
N VAL A 440 11.28 -14.76 3.27
CA VAL A 440 10.52 -14.09 2.21
C VAL A 440 11.25 -12.82 1.74
N ASN A 441 11.77 -12.02 2.66
CA ASN A 441 12.51 -10.80 2.31
C ASN A 441 13.82 -11.11 1.59
N GLU A 442 14.64 -12.02 2.12
CA GLU A 442 15.97 -12.31 1.56
C GLU A 442 15.88 -13.08 0.23
N ASN A 443 15.02 -14.08 0.14
CA ASN A 443 14.95 -14.96 -1.04
C ASN A 443 13.84 -14.56 -2.03
N GLY A 444 12.68 -14.10 -1.55
CA GLY A 444 11.54 -13.76 -2.38
C GLY A 444 11.75 -12.46 -3.14
N THR A 445 12.17 -11.42 -2.45
CA THR A 445 12.37 -10.08 -3.05
C THR A 445 13.51 -10.07 -4.05
N GLN A 446 14.62 -10.76 -3.73
CA GLN A 446 15.77 -10.85 -4.64
C GLN A 446 15.41 -11.59 -5.93
N LYS A 447 14.72 -12.74 -5.85
CA LYS A 447 14.24 -13.48 -7.03
C LYS A 447 13.32 -12.66 -7.92
N ILE A 448 12.42 -11.89 -7.32
CA ILE A 448 11.52 -11.00 -8.07
C ILE A 448 12.32 -9.90 -8.78
N ARG A 449 13.30 -9.29 -8.12
CA ARG A 449 14.16 -8.26 -8.75
C ARG A 449 15.03 -8.84 -9.88
N GLU A 450 15.57 -10.04 -9.70
CA GLU A 450 16.30 -10.75 -10.74
C GLU A 450 15.41 -11.04 -11.93
N ALA A 451 14.19 -11.57 -11.72
CA ALA A 451 13.22 -11.83 -12.77
C ALA A 451 12.77 -10.55 -13.50
N LEU A 452 12.63 -9.42 -12.79
CA LEU A 452 12.36 -8.12 -13.40
C LEU A 452 13.54 -7.62 -14.25
N SER A 453 14.76 -7.83 -13.80
CA SER A 453 15.98 -7.48 -14.54
C SER A 453 16.12 -8.33 -15.82
N GLU A 454 15.91 -9.64 -15.71
CA GLU A 454 15.88 -10.55 -16.84
C GLU A 454 14.84 -10.14 -17.87
N PHE A 455 13.61 -9.86 -17.41
CA PHE A 455 12.52 -9.43 -18.28
C PHE A 455 12.84 -8.16 -19.08
N ARG A 456 13.59 -7.22 -18.50
CA ARG A 456 14.01 -6.00 -19.20
C ARG A 456 14.99 -6.28 -20.33
N SER A 457 15.84 -7.32 -20.18
CA SER A 457 16.86 -7.72 -21.13
C SER A 457 16.39 -8.76 -22.15
N MET A 458 15.25 -9.43 -21.93
CA MET A 458 14.74 -10.49 -22.80
C MET A 458 14.41 -10.01 -24.20
N SER A 459 14.86 -10.76 -25.20
CA SER A 459 14.47 -10.63 -26.60
C SER A 459 13.06 -11.22 -26.85
N LYS A 460 12.53 -11.06 -28.06
CA LYS A 460 11.26 -11.71 -28.42
C LYS A 460 11.37 -13.23 -28.41
N ASP A 461 12.49 -13.77 -28.87
CA ASP A 461 12.74 -15.20 -28.97
C ASP A 461 12.84 -15.84 -27.57
N ASP A 462 13.50 -15.17 -26.62
CA ASP A 462 13.58 -15.61 -25.23
C ASP A 462 12.20 -15.68 -24.55
N LEU A 463 11.32 -14.74 -24.89
CA LEU A 463 9.95 -14.70 -24.37
C LEU A 463 9.07 -15.83 -24.91
N GLU A 464 9.27 -16.22 -26.18
CA GLU A 464 8.57 -17.38 -26.76
C GLU A 464 9.05 -18.69 -26.14
N GLU A 465 10.34 -18.84 -25.88
CA GLU A 465 10.90 -19.99 -25.20
C GLU A 465 10.41 -20.07 -23.74
N TRP A 466 10.37 -18.94 -23.05
CA TRP A 466 9.84 -18.87 -21.69
C TRP A 466 8.37 -19.32 -21.64
N GLU A 467 7.54 -18.89 -22.60
CA GLU A 467 6.11 -19.25 -22.61
C GLU A 467 5.92 -20.75 -22.83
N LYS A 468 6.68 -21.38 -23.72
CA LYS A 468 6.68 -22.85 -23.90
C LYS A 468 7.04 -23.58 -22.60
N ASN A 469 8.05 -23.06 -21.88
CA ASN A 469 8.50 -23.63 -20.63
C ASN A 469 7.52 -23.37 -19.47
N SER A 470 6.82 -22.22 -19.46
CA SER A 470 5.85 -21.87 -18.42
C SER A 470 4.59 -22.72 -18.49
N VAL A 471 4.09 -23.01 -19.69
CA VAL A 471 2.95 -23.94 -19.90
C VAL A 471 3.28 -25.34 -19.37
N ALA A 472 4.49 -25.81 -19.59
CA ALA A 472 4.95 -27.10 -19.05
C ALA A 472 5.05 -27.07 -17.51
N ARG A 473 5.53 -25.96 -16.93
CA ARG A 473 5.62 -25.78 -15.47
C ARG A 473 4.24 -25.67 -14.81
N GLU A 474 3.29 -24.96 -15.41
CA GLU A 474 1.92 -24.89 -14.91
C GLU A 474 1.21 -26.25 -14.96
N ALA A 475 1.38 -27.00 -16.03
CA ALA A 475 0.87 -28.36 -16.12
C ALA A 475 1.42 -29.25 -15.00
N TYR A 476 2.73 -29.15 -14.72
CA TYR A 476 3.39 -29.86 -13.62
C TYR A 476 2.90 -29.40 -12.24
N LYS A 477 2.73 -28.08 -12.02
CA LYS A 477 2.19 -27.54 -10.76
C LYS A 477 0.75 -28.03 -10.51
N LYS A 478 -0.10 -28.00 -11.54
CA LYS A 478 -1.49 -28.52 -11.46
C LYS A 478 -1.54 -30.02 -11.15
N GLU A 479 -0.66 -30.78 -11.77
CA GLU A 479 -0.58 -32.24 -11.50
C GLU A 479 -0.10 -32.53 -10.07
N LYS A 480 0.91 -31.80 -9.59
CA LYS A 480 1.41 -31.90 -8.22
C LYS A 480 0.37 -31.48 -7.17
N LYS A 481 -0.40 -30.41 -7.43
CA LYS A 481 -1.49 -29.97 -6.57
C LYS A 481 -2.60 -31.03 -6.51
N LYS A 482 -2.99 -31.58 -7.66
CA LYS A 482 -3.99 -32.66 -7.73
C LYS A 482 -3.55 -33.91 -6.99
N LYS A 483 -2.26 -34.30 -7.10
CA LYS A 483 -1.69 -35.44 -6.33
C LYS A 483 -1.70 -35.17 -4.82
N LYS A 484 -1.45 -33.90 -4.40
CA LYS A 484 -1.50 -33.53 -2.98
C LYS A 484 -2.94 -33.56 -2.43
N GLU A 485 -3.90 -33.01 -3.17
CA GLU A 485 -5.32 -33.04 -2.81
C GLU A 485 -5.87 -34.45 -2.76
N MET A 486 -5.44 -35.36 -3.66
CA MET A 486 -5.81 -36.78 -3.61
C MET A 486 -5.19 -37.50 -2.40
N ALA A 487 -3.94 -37.21 -2.06
CA ALA A 487 -3.29 -37.80 -0.89
C ALA A 487 -3.93 -37.31 0.43
N GLU A 488 -4.31 -36.04 0.51
CA GLU A 488 -5.06 -35.49 1.66
C GLU A 488 -6.47 -36.10 1.77
N ALA A 489 -7.16 -36.29 0.65
CA ALA A 489 -8.46 -36.97 0.62
C ALA A 489 -8.37 -38.45 1.02
N GLU A 490 -7.31 -39.17 0.61
CA GLU A 490 -7.05 -40.53 1.05
C GLU A 490 -6.72 -40.64 2.54
N LEU A 491 -5.96 -39.68 3.08
CA LEU A 491 -5.69 -39.60 4.54
C LEU A 491 -6.96 -39.34 5.34
N LEU A 492 -7.84 -38.47 4.87
CA LEU A 492 -9.14 -38.17 5.51
C LEU A 492 -10.07 -39.40 5.45
N THR A 493 -10.12 -40.11 4.32
CA THR A 493 -10.94 -41.34 4.18
C THR A 493 -10.35 -42.54 4.92
N GLY A 494 -9.02 -42.62 5.06
CA GLY A 494 -8.35 -43.65 5.87
C GLY A 494 -8.57 -43.44 7.37
N THR A 495 -8.59 -42.20 7.84
CA THR A 495 -8.84 -41.89 9.25
C THR A 495 -10.29 -42.18 9.69
N ILE A 496 -11.26 -42.07 8.77
CA ILE A 496 -12.67 -42.40 9.04
C ILE A 496 -12.88 -43.94 9.11
N ARG A 497 -12.08 -44.73 8.40
CA ARG A 497 -12.17 -46.21 8.49
C ARG A 497 -11.61 -46.81 9.76
N HIS A 498 -10.85 -46.08 10.55
CA HIS A 498 -10.34 -46.53 11.86
C HIS A 498 -11.19 -46.07 13.06
N LEU A 499 -12.29 -45.35 12.81
CA LEU A 499 -13.22 -44.82 13.84
C LEU A 499 -14.60 -45.50 13.82
N TYR A 500 -14.78 -46.59 13.02
CA TYR A 500 -15.97 -47.46 13.05
C TYR A 500 -15.59 -48.91 13.33
#